data_06f2a1c1846ec64c0b67ba262adce136
#
_entry.id   06f2a1c1846ec64c0b67ba262adce136
#
_cell.length_a   1.000
_cell.length_b   1.000
_cell.length_c   1.000
_cell.angle_alpha   90.00
_cell.angle_beta   90.00
_cell.angle_gamma   90.00
#
_symmetry.space_group_name_H-M   'P 1'
#
loop_
_entity.id
_entity.type
_entity.pdbx_description
1 polymer ?
#
loop_
_entity_poly.entity_id
_entity_poly.type
_entity_poly.pdbx_seq_one_letter_code
_entity_poly.pdbx_strand_id
1 'polypeptide(L)'
;MVCPNSPRHRSPRQPHEAVSMTAIRRNTLPVRNPRTGEVDYHITPPTAEDVAATAKALRAAQTDWAAAPIEHRVAVMRKWADEIEKNRAAISKAEAADTGRYRIAKESPEAVVWGIRGWADKAPEIVKTAMLEGTSSIMPHIKFRTQLKPYPLLGVISPWNFPMMLSTIDATPALLAGCAAIIKPSEVTPRFVEPLMETIRKVPDLAKVLTYVVGDGATGQALIDNVDIVCFTGSVPTGRKVAEACARRFIPVFLELGGKDPVIVTETADLERATDAVLRGTVYATGQICFSIERVYVHEKIHDAFVDKLVEKAEQIELNYPDMHKGHIGPFIFAKQAAIVDEQLDDAVRRGAKIRTGGKSQNLGGGLYMRPTVLTDVNHEMKVMQDETFGPVIPVMKYNTKDEAVKLANDTIFGLSGAVIAGSEEEAYELGAQIDAGGISLQDTTLTGAILRDAEKTSFNLSGMGGSRMGPASILRFYRKKALMTNTLKPQDMREIRELPAA
;
A
#
# COMPACT_ATOMS: atom_id res chain seq x y z
N MET A 1 -18.11 85.47 -30.48
CA MET A 1 -17.37 86.41 -29.68
C MET A 1 -16.54 85.62 -28.67
N VAL A 2 -15.28 85.61 -28.86
CA VAL A 2 -14.14 85.57 -28.00
C VAL A 2 -14.23 84.80 -26.67
N CYS A 3 -13.44 83.71 -26.58
CA CYS A 3 -12.90 83.15 -25.32
C CYS A 3 -12.02 84.11 -24.56
N PRO A 4 -11.79 83.88 -23.24
CA PRO A 4 -10.37 83.67 -22.89
C PRO A 4 -10.11 82.47 -21.95
N ASN A 5 -8.91 81.93 -22.11
CA ASN A 5 -8.14 80.96 -21.37
C ASN A 5 -8.05 81.22 -19.86
N SER A 6 -8.05 80.14 -19.07
CA SER A 6 -7.40 80.10 -17.74
C SER A 6 -6.66 78.79 -17.51
N PRO A 7 -5.54 78.78 -16.78
CA PRO A 7 -4.53 77.75 -16.76
C PRO A 7 -4.87 76.57 -15.83
N ARG A 8 -4.60 75.31 -16.27
CA ARG A 8 -4.74 74.11 -15.48
C ARG A 8 -3.58 73.98 -14.49
N HIS A 9 -3.91 74.01 -13.23
CA HIS A 9 -3.00 73.61 -12.12
C HIS A 9 -2.71 72.09 -12.25
N ARG A 10 -1.44 71.71 -12.35
CA ARG A 10 -0.96 70.34 -12.20
C ARG A 10 -0.84 70.05 -10.71
N SER A 11 -1.63 69.09 -10.17
CA SER A 11 -1.44 68.49 -8.87
C SER A 11 -0.23 67.55 -8.88
N PRO A 12 0.54 67.43 -7.80
CA PRO A 12 1.71 66.56 -7.70
C PRO A 12 1.27 65.09 -7.66
N ARG A 13 1.96 64.22 -8.42
CA ARG A 13 1.81 62.79 -8.40
C ARG A 13 2.19 62.26 -7.02
N GLN A 14 1.29 61.59 -6.32
CA GLN A 14 1.59 60.76 -5.15
C GLN A 14 2.50 59.60 -5.53
N PRO A 15 3.43 59.19 -4.66
CA PRO A 15 4.28 58.02 -4.91
C PRO A 15 3.43 56.73 -4.87
N HIS A 16 3.65 55.84 -5.85
CA HIS A 16 3.08 54.49 -5.88
C HIS A 16 3.47 53.77 -4.59
N GLU A 17 2.48 53.45 -3.76
CA GLU A 17 2.62 52.48 -2.68
C GLU A 17 3.08 51.15 -3.29
N ALA A 18 4.25 50.70 -2.81
CA ALA A 18 4.74 49.37 -3.08
C ALA A 18 3.73 48.36 -2.51
N VAL A 19 3.05 47.62 -3.40
CA VAL A 19 2.22 46.48 -3.03
C VAL A 19 3.14 45.49 -2.32
N SER A 20 3.09 45.48 -1.00
CA SER A 20 3.70 44.44 -0.19
C SER A 20 3.10 43.10 -0.64
N MET A 21 3.89 42.29 -1.33
CA MET A 21 3.57 40.87 -1.54
C MET A 21 3.57 40.23 -0.16
N THR A 22 2.39 40.15 0.46
CA THR A 22 2.15 39.32 1.63
C THR A 22 2.47 37.89 1.22
N ALA A 23 3.60 37.38 1.70
CA ALA A 23 3.96 35.98 1.56
C ALA A 23 2.80 35.17 2.12
N ILE A 24 2.08 34.44 1.25
CA ILE A 24 1.06 33.50 1.66
C ILE A 24 1.74 32.50 2.59
N ARG A 25 1.46 32.58 3.89
CA ARG A 25 1.93 31.60 4.87
C ARG A 25 1.31 30.26 4.45
N ARG A 26 2.11 29.40 3.84
CA ARG A 26 1.72 28.02 3.56
C ARG A 26 1.45 27.34 4.90
N ASN A 27 0.25 26.77 5.09
CA ASN A 27 -0.08 25.99 6.27
C ASN A 27 0.87 24.79 6.36
N THR A 28 1.66 24.72 7.42
CA THR A 28 2.48 23.54 7.70
C THR A 28 1.65 22.48 8.43
N LEU A 29 1.92 21.23 8.14
CA LEU A 29 1.32 20.09 8.85
C LEU A 29 2.30 19.56 9.89
N PRO A 30 1.88 19.38 11.15
CA PRO A 30 2.70 18.82 12.19
C PRO A 30 2.88 17.32 12.03
N VAL A 31 4.09 16.83 12.26
CA VAL A 31 4.40 15.38 12.30
C VAL A 31 4.77 15.01 13.73
N ARG A 32 3.99 14.10 14.29
CA ARG A 32 4.17 13.62 15.66
C ARG A 32 5.25 12.53 15.70
N ASN A 33 6.15 12.62 16.66
CA ASN A 33 7.04 11.52 17.01
C ASN A 33 6.27 10.46 17.82
N PRO A 34 6.15 9.21 17.35
CA PRO A 34 5.35 8.20 18.04
C PRO A 34 5.92 7.78 19.39
N ARG A 35 7.20 8.01 19.66
CA ARG A 35 7.86 7.64 20.93
C ARG A 35 7.70 8.68 22.03
N THR A 36 7.66 9.96 21.66
CA THR A 36 7.60 11.08 22.64
C THR A 36 6.23 11.73 22.69
N GLY A 37 5.39 11.50 21.67
CA GLY A 37 4.11 12.17 21.55
C GLY A 37 4.19 13.62 21.07
N GLU A 38 5.39 14.17 20.96
CA GLU A 38 5.63 15.57 20.59
C GLU A 38 5.61 15.77 19.07
N VAL A 39 5.32 16.99 18.66
CA VAL A 39 5.51 17.45 17.29
C VAL A 39 6.92 17.98 17.15
N ASP A 40 7.80 17.23 16.54
CA ASP A 40 9.22 17.55 16.37
C ASP A 40 9.65 17.71 14.89
N TYR A 41 8.68 17.66 13.98
CA TYR A 41 8.88 17.86 12.55
C TYR A 41 7.64 18.49 11.91
N HIS A 42 7.84 19.23 10.82
CA HIS A 42 6.76 19.85 10.05
C HIS A 42 7.00 19.67 8.56
N ILE A 43 5.91 19.49 7.81
CA ILE A 43 5.92 19.46 6.35
C ILE A 43 5.11 20.64 5.81
N THR A 44 5.50 21.12 4.63
CA THR A 44 4.76 22.16 3.91
C THR A 44 4.16 21.50 2.66
N PRO A 45 2.84 21.21 2.63
CA PRO A 45 2.19 20.64 1.45
C PRO A 45 2.35 21.55 0.23
N PRO A 46 2.55 20.97 -0.98
CA PRO A 46 2.45 21.72 -2.22
C PRO A 46 1.01 22.21 -2.45
N THR A 47 0.86 23.30 -3.18
CA THR A 47 -0.48 23.72 -3.68
C THR A 47 -0.96 22.79 -4.78
N ALA A 48 -2.24 22.85 -5.13
CA ALA A 48 -2.78 22.09 -6.27
C ALA A 48 -2.08 22.48 -7.58
N GLU A 49 -1.73 23.76 -7.74
CA GLU A 49 -0.98 24.29 -8.88
C GLU A 49 0.45 23.74 -8.92
N ASP A 50 1.13 23.62 -7.77
CA ASP A 50 2.47 23.01 -7.67
C ASP A 50 2.41 21.54 -8.10
N VAL A 51 1.40 20.79 -7.66
CA VAL A 51 1.18 19.38 -8.06
C VAL A 51 0.90 19.28 -9.57
N ALA A 52 0.06 20.16 -10.12
CA ALA A 52 -0.24 20.19 -11.55
C ALA A 52 1.01 20.53 -12.39
N ALA A 53 1.81 21.49 -11.97
CA ALA A 53 3.06 21.84 -12.62
C ALA A 53 4.06 20.68 -12.60
N THR A 54 4.18 19.99 -11.46
CA THR A 54 5.01 18.80 -11.30
C THR A 54 4.54 17.67 -12.22
N ALA A 55 3.25 17.38 -12.25
CA ALA A 55 2.68 16.36 -13.12
C ALA A 55 2.91 16.68 -14.62
N LYS A 56 2.79 17.95 -15.02
CA LYS A 56 3.09 18.41 -16.38
C LYS A 56 4.56 18.17 -16.75
N ALA A 57 5.49 18.48 -15.87
CA ALA A 57 6.93 18.27 -16.10
C ALA A 57 7.26 16.77 -16.24
N LEU A 58 6.72 15.93 -15.35
CA LEU A 58 6.91 14.47 -15.42
C LEU A 58 6.34 13.86 -16.71
N ARG A 59 5.16 14.33 -17.17
CA ARG A 59 4.59 13.87 -18.46
C ARG A 59 5.46 14.24 -19.65
N ALA A 60 6.05 15.43 -19.66
CA ALA A 60 6.94 15.85 -20.73
C ALA A 60 8.17 14.93 -20.82
N ALA A 61 8.79 14.63 -19.68
CA ALA A 61 9.96 13.73 -19.62
C ALA A 61 9.60 12.25 -19.87
N GLN A 62 8.39 11.82 -19.55
CA GLN A 62 7.92 10.44 -19.75
C GLN A 62 7.97 10.00 -21.22
N THR A 63 7.78 10.89 -22.17
CA THR A 63 7.83 10.54 -23.60
C THR A 63 9.17 9.91 -23.96
N ASP A 64 10.28 10.53 -23.57
CA ASP A 64 11.63 10.01 -23.83
C ASP A 64 11.91 8.76 -23.00
N TRP A 65 11.45 8.74 -21.74
CA TRP A 65 11.56 7.58 -20.86
C TRP A 65 10.85 6.34 -21.41
N ALA A 66 9.65 6.49 -21.93
CA ALA A 66 8.89 5.40 -22.55
C ALA A 66 9.46 4.94 -23.89
N ALA A 67 10.07 5.86 -24.64
CA ALA A 67 10.73 5.54 -25.91
C ALA A 67 12.07 4.84 -25.74
N ALA A 68 12.73 5.01 -24.59
CA ALA A 68 13.99 4.35 -24.28
C ALA A 68 13.81 2.82 -24.19
N PRO A 69 14.82 2.02 -24.60
CA PRO A 69 14.80 0.56 -24.40
C PRO A 69 14.60 0.18 -22.93
N ILE A 70 13.96 -0.96 -22.68
CA ILE A 70 13.74 -1.43 -21.30
C ILE A 70 15.07 -1.65 -20.57
N GLU A 71 16.11 -2.04 -21.27
CA GLU A 71 17.47 -2.24 -20.74
C GLU A 71 18.06 -0.94 -20.19
N HIS A 72 17.78 0.20 -20.81
CA HIS A 72 18.15 1.51 -20.27
C HIS A 72 17.42 1.79 -18.96
N ARG A 73 16.11 1.57 -18.89
CA ARG A 73 15.33 1.75 -17.66
C ARG A 73 15.83 0.82 -16.55
N VAL A 74 16.15 -0.43 -16.87
CA VAL A 74 16.78 -1.39 -15.95
C VAL A 74 18.10 -0.85 -15.41
N ALA A 75 18.99 -0.34 -16.27
CA ALA A 75 20.26 0.22 -15.83
C ALA A 75 20.08 1.43 -14.90
N VAL A 76 19.13 2.30 -15.19
CA VAL A 76 18.80 3.46 -14.35
C VAL A 76 18.25 3.01 -12.99
N MET A 77 17.35 2.05 -12.97
CA MET A 77 16.76 1.52 -11.72
C MET A 77 17.80 0.82 -10.85
N ARG A 78 18.75 0.08 -11.45
CA ARG A 78 19.87 -0.52 -10.71
C ARG A 78 20.80 0.55 -10.11
N LYS A 79 21.09 1.64 -10.81
CA LYS A 79 21.84 2.79 -10.26
C LYS A 79 21.11 3.41 -9.06
N TRP A 80 19.79 3.51 -9.13
CA TRP A 80 19.02 4.01 -8.00
C TRP A 80 19.10 3.07 -6.78
N ALA A 81 19.01 1.77 -6.99
CA ALA A 81 19.22 0.79 -5.93
C ALA A 81 20.59 0.96 -5.25
N ASP A 82 21.66 1.19 -6.04
CA ASP A 82 23.01 1.44 -5.51
C ASP A 82 23.08 2.75 -4.70
N GLU A 83 22.38 3.82 -5.11
CA GLU A 83 22.33 5.07 -4.34
C GLU A 83 21.49 4.93 -3.04
N ILE A 84 20.43 4.12 -3.05
CA ILE A 84 19.70 3.77 -1.82
C ILE A 84 20.61 3.04 -0.84
N GLU A 85 21.38 2.06 -1.29
CA GLU A 85 22.35 1.34 -0.43
C GLU A 85 23.37 2.28 0.21
N LYS A 86 23.90 3.23 -0.56
CA LYS A 86 24.86 4.23 -0.05
C LYS A 86 24.25 5.16 0.99
N ASN A 87 22.94 5.48 0.87
CA ASN A 87 22.24 6.41 1.77
C ASN A 87 21.37 5.70 2.82
N ARG A 88 21.48 4.35 2.92
CA ARG A 88 20.60 3.54 3.78
C ARG A 88 20.54 4.00 5.23
N ALA A 89 21.66 4.47 5.79
CA ALA A 89 21.71 4.90 7.18
C ALA A 89 20.83 6.14 7.44
N ALA A 90 20.85 7.13 6.54
CA ALA A 90 20.03 8.33 6.66
C ALA A 90 18.52 8.00 6.49
N ILE A 91 18.20 7.15 5.52
CA ILE A 91 16.82 6.69 5.27
C ILE A 91 16.30 5.93 6.48
N SER A 92 17.05 4.94 6.98
CA SER A 92 16.66 4.14 8.15
C SER A 92 16.48 4.98 9.40
N LYS A 93 17.36 5.98 9.64
CA LYS A 93 17.22 6.90 10.77
C LYS A 93 15.93 7.72 10.70
N ALA A 94 15.60 8.23 9.52
CA ALA A 94 14.39 9.01 9.29
C ALA A 94 13.12 8.15 9.46
N GLU A 95 13.10 6.94 8.91
CA GLU A 95 11.97 6.01 9.05
C GLU A 95 11.80 5.53 10.50
N ALA A 96 12.90 5.27 11.22
CA ALA A 96 12.86 4.92 12.64
C ALA A 96 12.30 6.04 13.51
N ALA A 97 12.60 7.30 13.20
CA ALA A 97 12.04 8.45 13.91
C ALA A 97 10.52 8.57 13.75
N ASP A 98 10.00 8.28 12.55
CA ASP A 98 8.55 8.32 12.26
C ASP A 98 7.79 7.10 12.78
N THR A 99 8.44 5.93 12.82
CA THR A 99 7.75 4.67 13.15
C THR A 99 8.00 4.19 14.57
N GLY A 100 9.04 4.69 15.23
CA GLY A 100 9.48 4.17 16.53
C GLY A 100 10.00 2.73 16.47
N ARG A 101 10.32 2.18 15.29
CA ARG A 101 10.69 0.78 15.04
C ARG A 101 12.07 0.70 14.39
N TYR A 102 13.09 0.42 15.18
CA TYR A 102 14.48 0.42 14.70
C TYR A 102 14.77 -0.70 13.70
N ARG A 103 14.44 -1.95 14.04
CA ARG A 103 14.76 -3.11 13.20
C ARG A 103 14.12 -3.00 11.81
N ILE A 104 12.81 -2.74 11.77
CA ILE A 104 12.06 -2.65 10.52
C ILE A 104 12.59 -1.49 9.65
N ALA A 105 12.84 -0.33 10.27
CA ALA A 105 13.40 0.82 9.56
C ALA A 105 14.82 0.55 9.03
N LYS A 106 15.62 -0.24 9.73
CA LYS A 106 16.95 -0.65 9.28
C LYS A 106 16.91 -1.60 8.08
N GLU A 107 15.92 -2.50 8.06
CA GLU A 107 15.75 -3.51 6.99
C GLU A 107 15.02 -2.92 5.76
N SER A 108 14.27 -1.84 5.91
CA SER A 108 13.43 -1.24 4.87
C SER A 108 14.18 -0.84 3.58
N PRO A 109 15.33 -0.12 3.62
CA PRO A 109 16.07 0.19 2.41
C PRO A 109 16.58 -1.04 1.66
N GLU A 110 17.02 -2.07 2.37
CA GLU A 110 17.48 -3.33 1.79
C GLU A 110 16.34 -4.07 1.08
N ALA A 111 15.16 -4.13 1.70
CA ALA A 111 13.98 -4.73 1.09
C ALA A 111 13.56 -4.00 -0.21
N VAL A 112 13.64 -2.67 -0.24
CA VAL A 112 13.35 -1.87 -1.44
C VAL A 112 14.40 -2.11 -2.53
N VAL A 113 15.68 -2.12 -2.19
CA VAL A 113 16.78 -2.43 -3.12
C VAL A 113 16.60 -3.82 -3.74
N TRP A 114 16.30 -4.81 -2.91
CA TRP A 114 16.02 -6.17 -3.37
C TRP A 114 14.79 -6.21 -4.30
N GLY A 115 13.74 -5.43 -3.97
CA GLY A 115 12.56 -5.26 -4.82
C GLY A 115 12.90 -4.67 -6.19
N ILE A 116 13.68 -3.58 -6.23
CA ILE A 116 14.10 -2.91 -7.46
C ILE A 116 14.92 -3.86 -8.34
N ARG A 117 15.95 -4.51 -7.77
CA ARG A 117 16.82 -5.43 -8.51
C ARG A 117 16.07 -6.64 -9.04
N GLY A 118 15.17 -7.22 -8.23
CA GLY A 118 14.36 -8.35 -8.67
C GLY A 118 13.39 -8.01 -9.81
N TRP A 119 12.81 -6.81 -9.83
CA TRP A 119 12.03 -6.34 -10.97
C TRP A 119 12.92 -6.06 -12.19
N ALA A 120 14.09 -5.45 -11.99
CA ALA A 120 15.06 -5.21 -13.05
C ALA A 120 15.50 -6.49 -13.77
N ASP A 121 15.56 -7.62 -13.04
CA ASP A 121 15.91 -8.92 -13.61
C ASP A 121 14.76 -9.53 -14.42
N LYS A 122 13.53 -9.43 -13.95
CA LYS A 122 12.37 -10.15 -14.53
C LYS A 122 11.62 -9.35 -15.59
N ALA A 123 11.57 -8.00 -15.48
CA ALA A 123 10.75 -7.17 -16.32
C ALA A 123 10.99 -7.28 -17.83
N PRO A 124 12.24 -7.36 -18.36
CA PRO A 124 12.48 -7.45 -19.79
C PRO A 124 11.80 -8.67 -20.44
N GLU A 125 11.93 -9.84 -19.82
CA GLU A 125 11.35 -11.08 -20.36
C GLU A 125 9.82 -11.07 -20.26
N ILE A 126 9.25 -10.59 -19.14
CA ILE A 126 7.79 -10.50 -18.96
C ILE A 126 7.18 -9.57 -20.02
N VAL A 127 7.78 -8.40 -20.25
CA VAL A 127 7.30 -7.45 -21.25
C VAL A 127 7.41 -8.01 -22.66
N LYS A 128 8.52 -8.68 -22.98
CA LYS A 128 8.74 -9.33 -24.28
C LYS A 128 7.71 -10.40 -24.56
N THR A 129 7.43 -11.29 -23.61
CA THR A 129 6.48 -12.40 -23.78
C THR A 129 5.02 -11.93 -23.84
N ALA A 130 4.70 -10.75 -23.29
CA ALA A 130 3.37 -10.16 -23.38
C ALA A 130 3.07 -9.50 -24.74
N MET A 131 4.07 -9.30 -25.58
CA MET A 131 3.89 -8.77 -26.94
C MET A 131 3.65 -9.94 -27.91
N LEU A 132 2.38 -10.16 -28.23
CA LEU A 132 1.94 -11.27 -29.09
C LEU A 132 1.89 -10.83 -30.57
N GLU A 133 2.22 -11.73 -31.47
CA GLU A 133 1.94 -11.60 -32.88
C GLU A 133 1.45 -12.93 -33.46
N GLY A 134 0.60 -12.86 -34.49
CA GLY A 134 0.01 -14.06 -35.07
C GLY A 134 -1.01 -13.75 -36.15
N THR A 135 -1.77 -14.77 -36.47
CA THR A 135 -2.86 -14.76 -37.44
C THR A 135 -4.17 -15.04 -36.74
N SER A 136 -5.25 -14.37 -37.17
CA SER A 136 -6.59 -14.59 -36.62
C SER A 136 -7.04 -16.02 -36.86
N SER A 137 -7.56 -16.67 -35.80
CA SER A 137 -8.19 -17.99 -35.90
C SER A 137 -9.55 -17.97 -36.63
N ILE A 138 -10.18 -16.79 -36.69
CA ILE A 138 -11.49 -16.61 -37.33
C ILE A 138 -11.31 -16.21 -38.81
N MET A 139 -10.35 -15.32 -39.10
CA MET A 139 -10.09 -14.80 -40.44
C MET A 139 -8.59 -14.95 -40.77
N PRO A 140 -8.15 -16.06 -41.37
CA PRO A 140 -6.73 -16.37 -41.59
C PRO A 140 -5.93 -15.32 -42.40
N HIS A 141 -6.61 -14.46 -43.14
CA HIS A 141 -5.99 -13.33 -43.87
C HIS A 141 -5.77 -12.09 -43.00
N ILE A 142 -6.18 -12.11 -41.71
CA ILE A 142 -5.92 -11.03 -40.77
C ILE A 142 -4.73 -11.40 -39.89
N LYS A 143 -3.67 -10.64 -40.00
CA LYS A 143 -2.51 -10.72 -39.09
C LYS A 143 -2.67 -9.71 -37.96
N PHE A 144 -2.20 -10.06 -36.78
CA PHE A 144 -2.20 -9.13 -35.64
C PHE A 144 -0.84 -9.05 -34.96
N ARG A 145 -0.60 -7.89 -34.31
CA ARG A 145 0.57 -7.63 -33.47
C ARG A 145 0.15 -6.79 -32.27
N THR A 146 0.49 -7.23 -31.05
CA THR A 146 0.21 -6.48 -29.83
C THR A 146 1.31 -5.45 -29.57
N GLN A 147 0.91 -4.25 -29.18
CA GLN A 147 1.80 -3.19 -28.71
C GLN A 147 1.43 -2.81 -27.27
N LEU A 148 2.42 -2.74 -26.40
CA LEU A 148 2.27 -2.28 -25.03
C LEU A 148 2.60 -0.78 -24.96
N LYS A 149 1.64 0.03 -24.48
CA LYS A 149 1.79 1.47 -24.29
C LYS A 149 1.68 1.80 -22.82
N PRO A 150 2.75 2.24 -22.14
CA PRO A 150 2.67 2.60 -20.73
C PRO A 150 1.66 3.73 -20.51
N TYR A 151 1.06 3.76 -19.31
CA TYR A 151 0.36 4.96 -18.87
C TYR A 151 1.38 6.09 -18.70
N PRO A 152 1.04 7.33 -19.09
CA PRO A 152 2.01 8.42 -19.03
C PRO A 152 2.46 8.73 -17.59
N LEU A 153 1.52 8.83 -16.65
CA LEU A 153 1.83 9.24 -15.29
C LEU A 153 1.05 8.41 -14.27
N LEU A 154 1.78 7.70 -13.43
CA LEU A 154 1.26 6.99 -12.27
C LEU A 154 1.20 7.91 -11.05
N GLY A 155 0.08 7.93 -10.35
CA GLY A 155 -0.06 8.44 -8.99
C GLY A 155 -0.02 7.31 -7.98
N VAL A 156 0.89 7.38 -6.99
CA VAL A 156 0.91 6.46 -5.86
C VAL A 156 0.51 7.21 -4.60
N ILE A 157 -0.46 6.68 -3.85
CA ILE A 157 -0.83 7.19 -2.53
C ILE A 157 -0.60 6.06 -1.54
N SER A 158 0.38 6.24 -0.63
CA SER A 158 0.86 5.18 0.24
C SER A 158 0.63 5.45 1.72
N PRO A 159 0.49 4.39 2.56
CA PRO A 159 0.18 4.50 3.97
C PRO A 159 1.41 4.77 4.84
N TRP A 160 1.17 4.83 6.16
CA TRP A 160 2.15 5.20 7.16
C TRP A 160 2.89 4.01 7.82
N ASN A 161 2.39 2.79 7.66
CA ASN A 161 2.89 1.64 8.45
C ASN A 161 4.20 1.02 7.95
N PHE A 162 4.47 1.03 6.64
CA PHE A 162 5.75 0.68 5.99
C PHE A 162 6.05 1.72 4.92
N PRO A 163 6.43 2.95 5.32
CA PRO A 163 6.31 4.12 4.47
C PRO A 163 7.18 4.06 3.22
N MET A 164 8.45 3.72 3.32
CA MET A 164 9.33 3.62 2.15
C MET A 164 8.93 2.45 1.24
N MET A 165 8.74 1.26 1.82
CA MET A 165 8.46 0.04 1.06
C MET A 165 7.15 0.16 0.27
N LEU A 166 6.05 0.59 0.92
CA LEU A 166 4.74 0.70 0.27
C LEU A 166 4.64 1.89 -0.69
N SER A 167 5.50 2.90 -0.56
CA SER A 167 5.57 3.98 -1.53
C SER A 167 6.27 3.58 -2.84
N THR A 168 7.17 2.61 -2.80
CA THR A 168 7.99 2.18 -3.95
C THR A 168 7.49 0.92 -4.64
N ILE A 169 6.68 0.09 -3.96
CA ILE A 169 6.27 -1.24 -4.45
C ILE A 169 5.54 -1.19 -5.80
N ASP A 170 4.67 -0.21 -6.01
CA ASP A 170 3.94 -0.02 -7.27
C ASP A 170 4.72 0.85 -8.27
N ALA A 171 5.49 1.82 -7.78
CA ALA A 171 6.28 2.72 -8.62
C ALA A 171 7.41 1.99 -9.35
N THR A 172 8.05 1.02 -8.71
CA THR A 172 9.18 0.27 -9.30
C THR A 172 8.81 -0.43 -10.61
N PRO A 173 7.80 -1.32 -10.67
CA PRO A 173 7.40 -1.94 -11.94
C PRO A 173 6.81 -0.93 -12.92
N ALA A 174 6.14 0.13 -12.48
CA ALA A 174 5.61 1.18 -13.35
C ALA A 174 6.73 1.96 -14.08
N LEU A 175 7.80 2.32 -13.38
CA LEU A 175 8.97 2.98 -13.97
C LEU A 175 9.64 2.06 -15.00
N LEU A 176 9.80 0.78 -14.71
CA LEU A 176 10.32 -0.21 -15.66
C LEU A 176 9.39 -0.39 -16.86
N ALA A 177 8.08 -0.29 -16.67
CA ALA A 177 7.11 -0.28 -17.76
C ALA A 177 7.24 0.95 -18.67
N GLY A 178 7.83 2.04 -18.18
CA GLY A 178 7.99 3.30 -18.92
C GLY A 178 7.02 4.39 -18.50
N CYS A 179 6.30 4.24 -17.38
CA CYS A 179 5.54 5.32 -16.76
C CYS A 179 6.48 6.32 -16.08
N ALA A 180 6.08 7.59 -15.99
CA ALA A 180 6.55 8.46 -14.93
C ALA A 180 5.71 8.24 -13.67
N ALA A 181 6.21 8.64 -12.50
CA ALA A 181 5.50 8.45 -11.24
C ALA A 181 5.60 9.68 -10.32
N ILE A 182 4.48 10.04 -9.72
CA ILE A 182 4.38 10.99 -8.62
C ILE A 182 3.83 10.26 -7.40
N ILE A 183 4.54 10.34 -6.27
CA ILE A 183 4.22 9.57 -5.08
C ILE A 183 3.84 10.52 -3.95
N LYS A 184 2.68 10.30 -3.35
CA LYS A 184 2.25 10.96 -2.12
C LYS A 184 2.29 9.94 -0.98
N PRO A 185 3.32 9.96 -0.13
CA PRO A 185 3.36 9.18 1.10
C PRO A 185 2.39 9.77 2.13
N SER A 186 2.14 9.00 3.19
CA SER A 186 1.36 9.52 4.32
C SER A 186 2.08 10.67 5.02
N GLU A 187 1.32 11.69 5.42
CA GLU A 187 1.76 12.80 6.25
C GLU A 187 2.14 12.39 7.67
N VAL A 188 1.78 11.16 8.07
CA VAL A 188 2.10 10.61 9.40
C VAL A 188 3.58 10.19 9.51
N THR A 189 4.17 9.69 8.41
CA THR A 189 5.54 9.17 8.39
C THR A 189 6.34 9.67 7.18
N PRO A 190 6.55 11.00 7.04
CA PRO A 190 7.09 11.60 5.82
C PRO A 190 8.62 11.76 5.80
N ARG A 191 9.32 11.61 6.94
CA ARG A 191 10.74 12.00 7.07
C ARG A 191 11.69 11.23 6.16
N PHE A 192 11.35 9.99 5.80
CA PHE A 192 12.17 9.18 4.89
C PHE A 192 12.26 9.78 3.47
N VAL A 193 11.33 10.67 3.11
CA VAL A 193 11.22 11.23 1.75
C VAL A 193 12.46 12.02 1.37
N GLU A 194 12.95 12.91 2.24
CA GLU A 194 14.10 13.75 1.87
C GLU A 194 15.39 12.95 1.63
N PRO A 195 15.85 12.05 2.53
CA PRO A 195 17.02 11.23 2.24
C PRO A 195 16.81 10.25 1.06
N LEU A 196 15.56 9.84 0.76
CA LEU A 196 15.26 9.06 -0.43
C LEU A 196 15.34 9.93 -1.70
N MET A 197 14.80 11.15 -1.68
CA MET A 197 14.88 12.09 -2.79
C MET A 197 16.33 12.49 -3.13
N GLU A 198 17.23 12.53 -2.14
CA GLU A 198 18.66 12.70 -2.39
C GLU A 198 19.21 11.59 -3.31
N THR A 199 18.79 10.34 -3.12
CA THR A 199 19.20 9.21 -3.96
C THR A 199 18.66 9.34 -5.38
N ILE A 200 17.41 9.80 -5.54
CA ILE A 200 16.78 10.02 -6.84
C ILE A 200 17.51 11.13 -7.61
N ARG A 201 17.84 12.26 -6.96
CA ARG A 201 18.57 13.39 -7.59
C ARG A 201 19.95 12.99 -8.12
N LYS A 202 20.60 11.97 -7.53
CA LYS A 202 21.88 11.43 -7.99
C LYS A 202 21.77 10.56 -9.25
N VAL A 203 20.55 10.26 -9.70
CA VAL A 203 20.28 9.50 -10.92
C VAL A 203 19.47 10.38 -11.89
N PRO A 204 20.14 11.20 -12.74
CA PRO A 204 19.49 12.28 -13.50
C PRO A 204 18.31 11.84 -14.35
N ASP A 205 18.36 10.67 -14.99
CA ASP A 205 17.26 10.20 -15.83
C ASP A 205 16.06 9.77 -14.99
N LEU A 206 16.28 9.22 -13.79
CA LEU A 206 15.21 8.90 -12.84
C LEU A 206 14.57 10.17 -12.27
N ALA A 207 15.39 11.18 -11.93
CA ALA A 207 14.90 12.43 -11.35
C ALA A 207 13.95 13.21 -12.27
N LYS A 208 13.98 12.95 -13.58
CA LYS A 208 13.04 13.54 -14.55
C LYS A 208 11.66 12.89 -14.52
N VAL A 209 11.56 11.63 -14.05
CA VAL A 209 10.33 10.80 -14.17
C VAL A 209 9.81 10.27 -12.83
N LEU A 210 10.49 10.53 -11.72
CA LEU A 210 10.07 10.12 -10.37
C LEU A 210 10.20 11.28 -9.39
N THR A 211 9.13 11.58 -8.66
CA THR A 211 9.17 12.52 -7.54
C THR A 211 8.18 12.17 -6.44
N TYR A 212 8.41 12.76 -5.26
CA TYR A 212 7.52 12.70 -4.11
C TYR A 212 6.89 14.06 -3.85
N VAL A 213 5.62 14.05 -3.45
CA VAL A 213 4.88 15.22 -2.96
C VAL A 213 4.31 14.88 -1.58
N VAL A 214 4.72 15.62 -0.56
CA VAL A 214 4.33 15.33 0.83
C VAL A 214 3.20 16.26 1.23
N GLY A 215 2.09 15.67 1.71
CA GLY A 215 0.92 16.43 2.12
C GLY A 215 -0.24 15.52 2.54
N ASP A 216 -1.37 16.12 2.82
CA ASP A 216 -2.58 15.49 3.33
C ASP A 216 -3.54 15.00 2.22
N GLY A 217 -4.82 14.84 2.58
CA GLY A 217 -5.86 14.42 1.64
C GLY A 217 -6.09 15.40 0.48
N ALA A 218 -5.87 16.71 0.69
CA ALA A 218 -6.00 17.70 -0.38
C ALA A 218 -4.89 17.53 -1.43
N THR A 219 -3.67 17.25 -1.00
CA THR A 219 -2.57 16.87 -1.89
C THR A 219 -2.87 15.58 -2.65
N GLY A 220 -3.50 14.60 -1.98
CA GLY A 220 -3.95 13.36 -2.61
C GLY A 220 -5.00 13.60 -3.71
N GLN A 221 -5.96 14.49 -3.48
CA GLN A 221 -6.95 14.86 -4.49
C GLN A 221 -6.29 15.58 -5.68
N ALA A 222 -5.41 16.56 -5.41
CA ALA A 222 -4.67 17.25 -6.46
C ALA A 222 -3.80 16.29 -7.29
N LEU A 223 -3.22 15.24 -6.67
CA LEU A 223 -2.51 14.19 -7.38
C LEU A 223 -3.47 13.43 -8.31
N ILE A 224 -4.62 12.94 -7.81
CA ILE A 224 -5.61 12.20 -8.63
C ILE A 224 -6.04 13.04 -9.82
N ASP A 225 -6.24 14.35 -9.64
CA ASP A 225 -6.69 15.26 -10.71
C ASP A 225 -5.66 15.41 -11.84
N ASN A 226 -4.43 14.99 -11.65
CA ASN A 226 -3.34 15.20 -12.59
C ASN A 226 -2.65 13.94 -13.13
N VAL A 227 -3.10 12.72 -12.77
CA VAL A 227 -2.49 11.46 -13.20
C VAL A 227 -3.40 10.65 -14.12
N ASP A 228 -2.88 9.55 -14.71
CA ASP A 228 -3.59 8.69 -15.68
C ASP A 228 -3.96 7.33 -15.10
N ILE A 229 -3.40 6.96 -13.97
CA ILE A 229 -3.60 5.71 -13.26
C ILE A 229 -3.21 5.93 -11.79
N VAL A 230 -3.91 5.30 -10.87
CA VAL A 230 -3.66 5.44 -9.43
C VAL A 230 -3.43 4.07 -8.80
N CYS A 231 -2.40 3.97 -7.96
CA CYS A 231 -2.24 2.91 -6.98
C CYS A 231 -2.41 3.50 -5.57
N PHE A 232 -3.34 2.96 -4.81
CA PHE A 232 -3.62 3.39 -3.46
C PHE A 232 -3.48 2.21 -2.49
N THR A 233 -2.80 2.44 -1.38
CA THR A 233 -2.77 1.53 -0.23
C THR A 233 -3.21 2.29 1.01
N GLY A 234 -4.21 1.77 1.74
CA GLY A 234 -4.74 2.43 2.93
C GLY A 234 -6.06 1.85 3.41
N SER A 235 -6.84 2.62 4.17
CA SER A 235 -8.11 2.16 4.73
C SER A 235 -9.23 2.08 3.71
N VAL A 236 -10.21 1.20 3.94
CA VAL A 236 -11.42 1.05 3.10
C VAL A 236 -12.18 2.36 2.91
N PRO A 237 -12.46 3.18 3.96
CA PRO A 237 -13.17 4.45 3.76
C PRO A 237 -12.43 5.43 2.84
N THR A 238 -11.10 5.48 2.92
CA THR A 238 -10.30 6.34 2.04
C THR A 238 -10.21 5.75 0.64
N GLY A 239 -10.07 4.43 0.50
CA GLY A 239 -10.05 3.74 -0.79
C GLY A 239 -11.33 3.99 -1.60
N ARG A 240 -12.51 4.00 -0.96
CA ARG A 240 -13.78 4.38 -1.63
C ARG A 240 -13.72 5.79 -2.22
N LYS A 241 -13.25 6.77 -1.45
CA LYS A 241 -13.10 8.17 -1.94
C LYS A 241 -12.14 8.27 -3.12
N VAL A 242 -11.01 7.55 -3.05
CA VAL A 242 -10.04 7.49 -4.13
C VAL A 242 -10.64 6.85 -5.38
N ALA A 243 -11.36 5.73 -5.24
CA ALA A 243 -12.04 5.07 -6.36
C ALA A 243 -13.07 5.98 -7.03
N GLU A 244 -13.90 6.66 -6.24
CA GLU A 244 -14.89 7.63 -6.73
C GLU A 244 -14.23 8.80 -7.46
N ALA A 245 -13.12 9.34 -6.95
CA ALA A 245 -12.37 10.41 -7.59
C ALA A 245 -11.78 9.94 -8.94
N CYS A 246 -11.20 8.73 -8.98
CA CYS A 246 -10.68 8.12 -10.20
C CYS A 246 -11.80 7.84 -11.23
N ALA A 247 -12.97 7.36 -10.77
CA ALA A 247 -14.11 7.11 -11.64
C ALA A 247 -14.62 8.41 -12.30
N ARG A 248 -14.70 9.52 -11.56
CA ARG A 248 -15.02 10.83 -12.12
C ARG A 248 -14.04 11.30 -13.21
N ARG A 249 -12.78 10.89 -13.08
CA ARG A 249 -11.71 11.16 -14.06
C ARG A 249 -11.62 10.12 -15.18
N PHE A 250 -12.36 9.01 -15.07
CA PHE A 250 -12.32 7.87 -15.98
C PHE A 250 -10.92 7.27 -16.12
N ILE A 251 -10.17 7.20 -15.00
CA ILE A 251 -8.84 6.61 -14.93
C ILE A 251 -8.85 5.32 -14.10
N PRO A 252 -8.00 4.34 -14.44
CA PRO A 252 -7.87 3.10 -13.66
C PRO A 252 -7.35 3.37 -12.26
N VAL A 253 -7.82 2.56 -11.30
CA VAL A 253 -7.35 2.57 -9.92
C VAL A 253 -7.11 1.14 -9.44
N PHE A 254 -6.03 0.95 -8.69
CA PHE A 254 -5.71 -0.28 -7.98
C PHE A 254 -5.68 0.03 -6.49
N LEU A 255 -6.51 -0.69 -5.74
CA LEU A 255 -6.69 -0.51 -4.30
C LEU A 255 -6.18 -1.74 -3.56
N GLU A 256 -5.30 -1.51 -2.60
CA GLU A 256 -4.90 -2.48 -1.58
C GLU A 256 -5.31 -1.91 -0.23
N LEU A 257 -6.26 -2.56 0.42
CA LEU A 257 -6.95 -2.01 1.58
C LEU A 257 -6.71 -2.89 2.82
N GLY A 258 -7.50 -2.68 3.86
CA GLY A 258 -7.40 -3.41 5.10
C GLY A 258 -7.80 -4.88 5.00
N GLY A 259 -7.53 -5.62 6.07
CA GLY A 259 -7.90 -7.01 6.25
C GLY A 259 -8.51 -7.26 7.62
N LYS A 260 -9.04 -8.47 7.81
CA LYS A 260 -9.44 -9.06 9.10
C LYS A 260 -9.08 -10.53 9.05
N ASP A 261 -7.79 -10.78 8.89
CA ASP A 261 -7.28 -12.05 8.44
C ASP A 261 -7.48 -13.16 9.46
N PRO A 262 -8.12 -14.29 9.09
CA PRO A 262 -8.32 -15.43 9.96
C PRO A 262 -7.10 -16.35 9.99
N VAL A 263 -6.89 -17.06 11.10
CA VAL A 263 -6.14 -18.30 11.15
C VAL A 263 -7.00 -19.42 11.73
N ILE A 264 -7.00 -20.57 11.08
CA ILE A 264 -7.61 -21.80 11.57
C ILE A 264 -6.51 -22.71 12.10
N VAL A 265 -6.63 -23.12 13.39
CA VAL A 265 -5.73 -24.08 14.04
C VAL A 265 -6.51 -25.35 14.30
N THR A 266 -6.15 -26.46 13.61
CA THR A 266 -6.87 -27.73 13.71
C THR A 266 -6.49 -28.52 14.96
N GLU A 267 -7.30 -29.52 15.37
CA GLU A 267 -7.03 -30.37 16.51
C GLU A 267 -5.72 -31.18 16.39
N THR A 268 -5.25 -31.36 15.18
CA THR A 268 -4.03 -32.10 14.82
C THR A 268 -2.79 -31.22 14.76
N ALA A 269 -2.93 -29.89 14.89
CA ALA A 269 -1.85 -28.95 14.77
C ALA A 269 -0.81 -29.11 15.91
N ASP A 270 0.47 -28.94 15.58
CA ASP A 270 1.52 -28.77 16.57
C ASP A 270 1.34 -27.44 17.31
N LEU A 271 1.15 -27.52 18.64
CA LEU A 271 0.86 -26.36 19.49
C LEU A 271 2.02 -25.35 19.53
N GLU A 272 3.26 -25.83 19.48
CA GLU A 272 4.43 -24.95 19.51
C GLU A 272 4.49 -24.11 18.26
N ARG A 273 4.40 -24.74 17.08
CA ARG A 273 4.33 -24.08 15.78
C ARG A 273 3.15 -23.12 15.70
N ALA A 274 1.96 -23.58 16.09
CA ALA A 274 0.75 -22.79 15.98
C ALA A 274 0.81 -21.51 16.82
N THR A 275 1.26 -21.61 18.07
CA THR A 275 1.38 -20.44 18.95
C THR A 275 2.49 -19.47 18.50
N ASP A 276 3.63 -19.96 17.99
CA ASP A 276 4.69 -19.12 17.43
C ASP A 276 4.21 -18.37 16.18
N ALA A 277 3.56 -19.08 15.26
CA ALA A 277 3.06 -18.50 14.02
C ALA A 277 1.98 -17.44 14.28
N VAL A 278 1.03 -17.73 15.18
CA VAL A 278 -0.05 -16.80 15.56
C VAL A 278 0.51 -15.58 16.27
N LEU A 279 1.37 -15.77 17.27
CA LEU A 279 1.97 -14.65 18.00
C LEU A 279 2.75 -13.73 17.06
N ARG A 280 3.61 -14.28 16.21
CA ARG A 280 4.37 -13.52 15.23
C ARG A 280 3.45 -12.84 14.23
N GLY A 281 2.47 -13.58 13.69
CA GLY A 281 1.54 -13.07 12.67
C GLY A 281 0.65 -11.93 13.13
N THR A 282 0.36 -11.86 14.44
CA THR A 282 -0.44 -10.77 15.03
C THR A 282 0.42 -9.64 15.58
N VAL A 283 1.57 -9.95 16.21
CA VAL A 283 2.28 -8.97 17.07
C VAL A 283 3.44 -8.29 16.35
N TYR A 284 4.00 -8.90 15.31
CA TYR A 284 5.06 -8.26 14.52
C TYR A 284 4.63 -6.86 14.04
N ALA A 285 5.55 -5.90 14.10
CA ALA A 285 5.28 -4.48 13.82
C ALA A 285 4.15 -3.88 14.68
N THR A 286 3.92 -4.40 15.90
CA THR A 286 2.84 -3.99 16.80
C THR A 286 1.44 -4.25 16.18
N GLY A 287 1.32 -5.27 15.33
CA GLY A 287 0.09 -5.59 14.59
C GLY A 287 -0.33 -4.57 13.54
N GLN A 288 0.52 -3.58 13.25
CA GLN A 288 0.20 -2.50 12.29
C GLN A 288 0.53 -2.93 10.85
N ILE A 289 -0.02 -4.07 10.42
CA ILE A 289 0.18 -4.69 9.11
C ILE A 289 -1.18 -5.06 8.53
N CYS A 290 -1.40 -4.77 7.25
CA CYS A 290 -2.69 -5.04 6.57
C CYS A 290 -3.05 -6.53 6.50
N PHE A 291 -2.06 -7.43 6.47
CA PHE A 291 -2.23 -8.88 6.50
C PHE A 291 -1.84 -9.50 7.87
N SER A 292 -1.97 -8.74 8.96
CA SER A 292 -1.84 -9.25 10.33
C SER A 292 -2.96 -10.26 10.62
N ILE A 293 -2.63 -11.34 11.33
CA ILE A 293 -3.69 -12.23 11.85
C ILE A 293 -4.48 -11.47 12.91
N GLU A 294 -5.78 -11.34 12.70
CA GLU A 294 -6.68 -10.57 13.57
C GLU A 294 -7.85 -11.38 14.12
N ARG A 295 -8.01 -12.65 13.68
CA ARG A 295 -9.01 -13.60 14.18
C ARG A 295 -8.40 -14.99 14.26
N VAL A 296 -8.43 -15.59 15.44
CA VAL A 296 -7.81 -16.91 15.70
C VAL A 296 -8.90 -17.90 16.04
N TYR A 297 -9.10 -18.91 15.20
CA TYR A 297 -10.05 -20.00 15.39
C TYR A 297 -9.31 -21.28 15.76
N VAL A 298 -9.57 -21.81 16.97
CA VAL A 298 -8.87 -22.97 17.51
C VAL A 298 -9.87 -24.07 17.82
N HIS A 299 -9.59 -25.30 17.36
CA HIS A 299 -10.43 -26.44 17.64
C HIS A 299 -10.60 -26.66 19.16
N GLU A 300 -11.83 -26.94 19.62
CA GLU A 300 -12.18 -27.00 21.05
C GLU A 300 -11.28 -27.93 21.88
N LYS A 301 -10.85 -29.07 21.31
CA LYS A 301 -10.02 -30.06 22.03
C LYS A 301 -8.64 -29.53 22.43
N ILE A 302 -8.10 -28.58 21.72
CA ILE A 302 -6.75 -28.03 21.97
C ILE A 302 -6.79 -26.58 22.41
N HIS A 303 -7.95 -25.94 22.42
CA HIS A 303 -8.11 -24.50 22.65
C HIS A 303 -7.46 -24.04 23.96
N ASP A 304 -7.76 -24.70 25.07
CA ASP A 304 -7.29 -24.19 26.39
C ASP A 304 -5.76 -24.34 26.51
N ALA A 305 -5.19 -25.46 26.04
CA ALA A 305 -3.75 -25.66 25.96
C ALA A 305 -3.07 -24.69 25.00
N PHE A 306 -3.70 -24.36 23.87
CA PHE A 306 -3.23 -23.35 22.92
C PHE A 306 -3.21 -21.96 23.57
N VAL A 307 -4.30 -21.56 24.24
CA VAL A 307 -4.41 -20.25 24.90
C VAL A 307 -3.37 -20.10 25.99
N ASP A 308 -3.22 -21.10 26.88
CA ASP A 308 -2.25 -21.04 27.97
C ASP A 308 -0.81 -20.88 27.45
N LYS A 309 -0.44 -21.65 26.42
CA LYS A 309 0.88 -21.54 25.77
C LYS A 309 1.05 -20.19 25.04
N LEU A 310 0.02 -19.70 24.37
CA LEU A 310 0.05 -18.39 23.70
C LEU A 310 0.22 -17.25 24.69
N VAL A 311 -0.46 -17.29 25.84
CA VAL A 311 -0.33 -16.30 26.92
C VAL A 311 1.09 -16.29 27.47
N GLU A 312 1.65 -17.48 27.80
CA GLU A 312 3.04 -17.61 28.27
C GLU A 312 4.03 -16.93 27.30
N LYS A 313 3.89 -17.18 25.98
CA LYS A 313 4.76 -16.56 24.96
C LYS A 313 4.50 -15.06 24.79
N ALA A 314 3.25 -14.64 24.87
CA ALA A 314 2.85 -13.23 24.72
C ALA A 314 3.41 -12.36 25.85
N GLU A 315 3.47 -12.89 27.09
CA GLU A 315 4.04 -12.20 28.26
C GLU A 315 5.56 -11.96 28.14
N GLN A 316 6.26 -12.76 27.35
CA GLN A 316 7.70 -12.61 27.09
C GLN A 316 8.01 -11.52 26.05
N ILE A 317 7.00 -10.97 25.38
CA ILE A 317 7.21 -9.90 24.39
C ILE A 317 7.41 -8.56 25.09
N GLU A 318 8.59 -7.99 24.88
CA GLU A 318 9.01 -6.73 25.48
C GLU A 318 8.71 -5.54 24.54
N LEU A 319 8.32 -4.42 25.16
CA LEU A 319 8.21 -3.14 24.46
C LEU A 319 9.61 -2.52 24.28
N ASN A 320 9.84 -1.85 23.15
CA ASN A 320 11.10 -1.16 22.88
C ASN A 320 11.20 0.21 23.61
N TYR A 321 10.84 0.22 24.88
CA TYR A 321 10.89 1.39 25.74
C TYR A 321 11.68 1.07 27.04
N PRO A 322 12.53 2.00 27.51
CA PRO A 322 12.84 3.32 26.94
C PRO A 322 13.81 3.31 25.76
N ASP A 323 14.49 2.20 25.49
CA ASP A 323 15.52 2.07 24.46
C ASP A 323 14.95 1.43 23.18
N MET A 324 14.92 2.20 22.07
CA MET A 324 14.41 1.75 20.77
C MET A 324 15.19 0.54 20.20
N HIS A 325 16.41 0.30 20.64
CA HIS A 325 17.26 -0.80 20.18
C HIS A 325 17.06 -2.12 20.93
N LYS A 326 16.17 -2.12 21.93
CA LYS A 326 15.82 -3.27 22.76
C LYS A 326 14.36 -3.63 22.60
N GLY A 327 13.98 -4.81 23.13
CA GLY A 327 12.61 -5.30 23.06
C GLY A 327 12.21 -5.77 21.65
N HIS A 328 10.94 -6.05 21.44
CA HIS A 328 10.39 -6.75 20.27
C HIS A 328 9.47 -5.87 19.44
N ILE A 329 8.65 -5.01 20.08
CA ILE A 329 7.65 -4.18 19.43
C ILE A 329 7.70 -2.73 19.90
N GLY A 330 7.36 -1.81 18.98
CA GLY A 330 7.38 -0.38 19.19
C GLY A 330 6.02 0.21 19.57
N PRO A 331 5.90 1.56 19.52
CA PRO A 331 4.65 2.26 19.81
C PRO A 331 3.66 2.12 18.65
N PHE A 332 2.42 2.55 18.88
CA PHE A 332 1.52 2.93 17.81
C PHE A 332 2.10 4.13 17.05
N ILE A 333 2.28 3.96 15.75
CA ILE A 333 2.75 5.04 14.87
C ILE A 333 1.71 6.15 14.80
N PHE A 334 0.47 5.78 14.56
CA PHE A 334 -0.66 6.70 14.44
C PHE A 334 -1.46 6.69 15.75
N ALA A 335 -1.43 7.80 16.48
CA ALA A 335 -2.05 7.87 17.81
C ALA A 335 -3.55 7.53 17.83
N LYS A 336 -4.28 7.86 16.74
CA LYS A 336 -5.71 7.52 16.65
C LYS A 336 -5.95 6.02 16.62
N GLN A 337 -4.99 5.23 16.12
CA GLN A 337 -5.13 3.77 16.09
C GLN A 337 -5.15 3.17 17.49
N ALA A 338 -4.37 3.69 18.43
CA ALA A 338 -4.40 3.23 19.83
C ALA A 338 -5.81 3.40 20.43
N ALA A 339 -6.46 4.53 20.19
CA ALA A 339 -7.82 4.78 20.69
C ALA A 339 -8.87 3.84 20.06
N ILE A 340 -8.72 3.51 18.76
CA ILE A 340 -9.58 2.53 18.06
C ILE A 340 -9.45 1.15 18.69
N VAL A 341 -8.20 0.72 18.93
CA VAL A 341 -7.94 -0.59 19.56
C VAL A 341 -8.48 -0.64 20.99
N ASP A 342 -8.27 0.42 21.78
CA ASP A 342 -8.80 0.50 23.15
C ASP A 342 -10.33 0.45 23.17
N GLU A 343 -11.03 1.10 22.19
CA GLU A 343 -12.47 1.02 22.05
C GLU A 343 -12.97 -0.40 21.70
N GLN A 344 -12.24 -1.10 20.80
CA GLN A 344 -12.56 -2.49 20.46
C GLN A 344 -12.40 -3.42 21.66
N LEU A 345 -11.37 -3.23 22.47
CA LEU A 345 -11.19 -3.99 23.72
C LEU A 345 -12.30 -3.72 24.72
N ASP A 346 -12.71 -2.45 24.89
CA ASP A 346 -13.84 -2.09 25.77
C ASP A 346 -15.16 -2.71 25.29
N ASP A 347 -15.41 -2.71 23.97
CA ASP A 347 -16.59 -3.37 23.40
C ASP A 347 -16.56 -4.88 23.69
N ALA A 348 -15.43 -5.54 23.44
CA ALA A 348 -15.28 -6.96 23.65
C ALA A 348 -15.52 -7.35 25.13
N VAL A 349 -14.91 -6.63 26.07
CA VAL A 349 -15.07 -6.89 27.52
C VAL A 349 -16.50 -6.66 27.97
N ARG A 350 -17.17 -5.58 27.52
CA ARG A 350 -18.61 -5.34 27.81
C ARG A 350 -19.51 -6.45 27.31
N ARG A 351 -19.11 -7.14 26.22
CA ARG A 351 -19.85 -8.27 25.63
C ARG A 351 -19.44 -9.63 26.16
N GLY A 352 -18.56 -9.67 27.17
CA GLY A 352 -18.20 -10.90 27.90
C GLY A 352 -16.85 -11.50 27.56
N ALA A 353 -16.06 -10.90 26.66
CA ALA A 353 -14.70 -11.34 26.40
C ALA A 353 -13.81 -11.20 27.65
N LYS A 354 -12.85 -12.11 27.79
CA LYS A 354 -11.87 -12.10 28.89
C LYS A 354 -10.49 -11.76 28.35
N ILE A 355 -9.86 -10.75 28.96
CA ILE A 355 -8.44 -10.46 28.72
C ILE A 355 -7.61 -11.47 29.52
N ARG A 356 -6.81 -12.27 28.83
CA ARG A 356 -5.94 -13.30 29.43
C ARG A 356 -4.56 -12.73 29.76
N THR A 357 -4.06 -11.80 28.95
CA THR A 357 -2.84 -11.02 29.18
C THR A 357 -2.87 -9.74 28.34
N GLY A 358 -2.01 -8.76 28.65
CA GLY A 358 -1.94 -7.47 27.98
C GLY A 358 -2.99 -6.48 28.48
N GLY A 359 -3.81 -5.95 27.58
CA GLY A 359 -4.85 -4.96 27.84
C GLY A 359 -4.64 -3.69 27.04
N LYS A 360 -5.17 -2.57 27.53
CA LYS A 360 -5.17 -1.27 26.86
C LYS A 360 -3.79 -0.68 26.61
N SER A 361 -3.77 0.29 25.71
CA SER A 361 -2.58 1.10 25.44
C SER A 361 -2.11 1.86 26.68
N GLN A 362 -0.81 2.05 26.77
CA GLN A 362 -0.12 2.74 27.87
C GLN A 362 0.69 3.91 27.31
N ASN A 363 0.64 5.04 27.99
CA ASN A 363 1.54 6.15 27.68
C ASN A 363 2.88 5.95 28.37
N LEU A 364 3.92 5.71 27.58
CA LEU A 364 5.29 5.56 28.06
C LEU A 364 6.16 6.64 27.40
N GLY A 365 6.54 7.67 28.19
CA GLY A 365 7.35 8.78 27.72
C GLY A 365 6.69 9.63 26.61
N GLY A 366 5.35 9.68 26.58
CA GLY A 366 4.56 10.36 25.58
C GLY A 366 4.15 9.50 24.38
N GLY A 367 4.80 8.36 24.16
CA GLY A 367 4.42 7.35 23.17
C GLY A 367 3.30 6.43 23.66
N LEU A 368 2.45 5.98 22.73
CA LEU A 368 1.38 5.03 23.02
C LEU A 368 1.87 3.61 22.69
N TYR A 369 1.98 2.77 23.70
CA TYR A 369 2.46 1.39 23.59
C TYR A 369 1.38 0.42 24.04
N MET A 370 1.38 -0.79 23.50
CA MET A 370 0.47 -1.85 23.92
C MET A 370 1.23 -3.17 23.97
N ARG A 371 1.08 -3.92 25.06
CA ARG A 371 1.57 -5.30 25.14
C ARG A 371 0.68 -6.21 24.28
N PRO A 372 1.18 -7.34 23.77
CA PRO A 372 0.34 -8.34 23.16
C PRO A 372 -0.84 -8.67 24.06
N THR A 373 -2.05 -8.61 23.50
CA THR A 373 -3.29 -8.74 24.26
C THR A 373 -4.06 -9.95 23.75
N VAL A 374 -4.15 -10.99 24.56
CA VAL A 374 -4.89 -12.23 24.26
C VAL A 374 -6.30 -12.14 24.84
N LEU A 375 -7.31 -12.36 24.01
CA LEU A 375 -8.72 -12.40 24.37
C LEU A 375 -9.29 -13.80 24.18
N THR A 376 -10.14 -14.25 25.13
CA THR A 376 -10.98 -15.44 24.99
C THR A 376 -12.44 -15.08 25.18
N ASP A 377 -13.34 -16.04 24.98
CA ASP A 377 -14.78 -15.86 25.05
C ASP A 377 -15.29 -14.76 24.09
N VAL A 378 -14.64 -14.63 22.94
CA VAL A 378 -15.02 -13.71 21.89
C VAL A 378 -16.06 -14.32 20.96
N ASN A 379 -16.86 -13.47 20.33
CA ASN A 379 -17.83 -13.87 19.28
C ASN A 379 -17.94 -12.78 18.22
N HIS A 380 -18.58 -13.12 17.08
CA HIS A 380 -18.70 -12.24 15.92
C HIS A 380 -19.58 -11.00 16.08
N GLU A 381 -20.25 -10.83 17.23
CA GLU A 381 -20.94 -9.57 17.55
C GLU A 381 -20.00 -8.49 18.08
N MET A 382 -18.77 -8.86 18.45
CA MET A 382 -17.76 -7.97 19.00
C MET A 382 -17.01 -7.23 17.88
N LYS A 383 -16.75 -5.93 18.05
CA LYS A 383 -15.99 -5.14 17.08
C LYS A 383 -14.63 -5.74 16.78
N VAL A 384 -13.94 -6.27 17.79
CA VAL A 384 -12.61 -6.92 17.65
C VAL A 384 -12.61 -8.13 16.72
N MET A 385 -13.78 -8.69 16.39
CA MET A 385 -13.92 -9.81 15.46
C MET A 385 -14.37 -9.38 14.06
N GLN A 386 -14.88 -8.15 13.89
CA GLN A 386 -15.45 -7.67 12.63
C GLN A 386 -14.66 -6.49 12.02
N ASP A 387 -14.22 -5.53 12.85
CA ASP A 387 -13.52 -4.35 12.39
C ASP A 387 -12.00 -4.60 12.38
N GLU A 388 -11.29 -4.07 11.38
CA GLU A 388 -9.82 -4.09 11.34
C GLU A 388 -9.25 -3.48 12.64
N THR A 389 -8.40 -4.22 13.32
CA THR A 389 -7.82 -3.81 14.62
C THR A 389 -6.53 -3.01 14.43
N PHE A 390 -5.63 -3.49 13.57
CA PHE A 390 -4.34 -2.86 13.31
C PHE A 390 -3.51 -2.60 14.58
N GLY A 391 -3.51 -3.58 15.46
CA GLY A 391 -2.87 -3.56 16.78
C GLY A 391 -2.54 -4.96 17.28
N PRO A 392 -1.76 -5.12 18.37
CA PRO A 392 -1.26 -6.41 18.84
C PRO A 392 -2.31 -7.15 19.68
N VAL A 393 -3.50 -7.38 19.14
CA VAL A 393 -4.64 -8.02 19.81
C VAL A 393 -4.95 -9.35 19.14
N ILE A 394 -5.00 -10.42 19.94
CA ILE A 394 -5.16 -11.81 19.53
C ILE A 394 -6.47 -12.36 20.09
N PRO A 395 -7.61 -12.14 19.41
CA PRO A 395 -8.88 -12.74 19.82
C PRO A 395 -8.93 -14.21 19.41
N VAL A 396 -9.09 -15.09 20.39
CA VAL A 396 -9.12 -16.56 20.21
C VAL A 396 -10.53 -17.08 20.42
N MET A 397 -11.10 -17.69 19.42
CA MET A 397 -12.45 -18.27 19.42
C MET A 397 -12.39 -19.78 19.20
N LYS A 398 -13.21 -20.54 19.96
CA LYS A 398 -13.37 -21.98 19.79
C LYS A 398 -14.21 -22.31 18.56
N TYR A 399 -13.93 -23.44 17.93
CA TYR A 399 -14.81 -24.09 16.96
C TYR A 399 -14.82 -25.60 17.17
N ASN A 400 -15.85 -26.28 16.66
CA ASN A 400 -16.06 -27.70 16.86
C ASN A 400 -15.87 -28.55 15.59
N THR A 401 -16.18 -28.01 14.43
CA THR A 401 -16.08 -28.73 13.14
C THR A 401 -15.31 -27.89 12.12
N LYS A 402 -14.69 -28.56 11.15
CA LYS A 402 -13.97 -27.89 10.06
C LYS A 402 -14.88 -26.94 9.26
N ASP A 403 -16.12 -27.35 8.99
CA ASP A 403 -17.10 -26.52 8.28
C ASP A 403 -17.46 -25.25 9.07
N GLU A 404 -17.58 -25.38 10.40
CA GLU A 404 -17.78 -24.22 11.29
C GLU A 404 -16.58 -23.26 11.22
N ALA A 405 -15.34 -23.77 11.27
CA ALA A 405 -14.13 -22.95 11.17
C ALA A 405 -14.07 -22.17 9.86
N VAL A 406 -14.36 -22.83 8.73
CA VAL A 406 -14.41 -22.18 7.41
C VAL A 406 -15.51 -21.12 7.36
N LYS A 407 -16.71 -21.42 7.86
CA LYS A 407 -17.80 -20.45 7.95
C LYS A 407 -17.43 -19.23 8.76
N LEU A 408 -16.82 -19.42 9.93
CA LEU A 408 -16.35 -18.33 10.80
C LEU A 408 -15.22 -17.54 10.13
N ALA A 409 -14.28 -18.19 9.46
CA ALA A 409 -13.21 -17.54 8.74
C ALA A 409 -13.72 -16.60 7.62
N ASN A 410 -14.78 -17.03 6.92
CA ASN A 410 -15.39 -16.29 5.81
C ASN A 410 -16.45 -15.26 6.25
N ASP A 411 -16.84 -15.25 7.53
CA ASP A 411 -17.81 -14.28 8.05
C ASP A 411 -17.17 -12.90 8.31
N THR A 412 -16.86 -12.21 7.22
CA THR A 412 -16.21 -10.88 7.21
C THR A 412 -16.45 -10.18 5.88
N ILE A 413 -16.39 -8.85 5.91
CA ILE A 413 -16.42 -8.00 4.71
C ILE A 413 -15.05 -7.89 4.01
N PHE A 414 -14.01 -8.46 4.58
CA PHE A 414 -12.64 -8.43 4.08
C PHE A 414 -12.28 -9.73 3.34
N GLY A 415 -11.11 -9.77 2.75
CA GLY A 415 -10.58 -10.94 2.04
C GLY A 415 -9.15 -10.71 1.56
N LEU A 416 -8.28 -10.15 2.43
CA LEU A 416 -6.90 -9.84 2.07
C LEU A 416 -6.04 -11.10 2.10
N SER A 417 -5.92 -11.72 3.28
CA SER A 417 -5.25 -13.00 3.44
C SER A 417 -5.82 -13.81 4.60
N GLY A 418 -5.27 -14.99 4.84
CA GLY A 418 -5.61 -15.88 5.93
C GLY A 418 -4.54 -16.93 6.13
N ALA A 419 -4.76 -17.84 7.09
CA ALA A 419 -3.82 -18.90 7.37
C ALA A 419 -4.52 -20.18 7.88
N VAL A 420 -3.86 -21.33 7.71
CA VAL A 420 -4.26 -22.60 8.30
C VAL A 420 -3.01 -23.30 8.87
N ILE A 421 -3.10 -23.78 10.11
CA ILE A 421 -2.09 -24.57 10.77
C ILE A 421 -2.74 -25.89 11.20
N ALA A 422 -2.24 -26.98 10.66
CA ALA A 422 -2.82 -28.32 10.78
C ALA A 422 -1.74 -29.38 11.00
N GLY A 423 -2.14 -30.62 11.23
CA GLY A 423 -1.23 -31.75 11.42
C GLY A 423 -0.51 -32.18 10.15
N SER A 424 -1.05 -31.84 8.97
CA SER A 424 -0.42 -32.10 7.68
C SER A 424 -0.59 -30.94 6.70
N GLU A 425 0.21 -30.92 5.65
CA GLU A 425 0.10 -29.95 4.56
C GLU A 425 -1.20 -30.12 3.78
N GLU A 426 -1.60 -31.39 3.56
CA GLU A 426 -2.83 -31.73 2.84
C GLU A 426 -4.07 -31.21 3.59
N GLU A 427 -4.15 -31.40 4.90
CA GLU A 427 -5.24 -30.89 5.73
C GLU A 427 -5.27 -29.36 5.70
N ALA A 428 -4.11 -28.71 5.81
CA ALA A 428 -4.01 -27.27 5.73
C ALA A 428 -4.46 -26.74 4.37
N TYR A 429 -4.10 -27.42 3.27
CA TYR A 429 -4.50 -27.08 1.92
C TYR A 429 -6.01 -27.21 1.70
N GLU A 430 -6.61 -28.33 2.14
CA GLU A 430 -8.05 -28.57 2.02
C GLU A 430 -8.89 -27.47 2.69
N LEU A 431 -8.49 -27.04 3.88
CA LEU A 431 -9.17 -25.95 4.60
C LEU A 431 -8.85 -24.59 3.98
N GLY A 432 -7.59 -24.35 3.66
CA GLY A 432 -7.13 -23.08 3.10
C GLY A 432 -7.79 -22.75 1.77
N ALA A 433 -8.05 -23.76 0.92
CA ALA A 433 -8.73 -23.60 -0.36
C ALA A 433 -10.20 -23.12 -0.23
N GLN A 434 -10.79 -23.20 0.97
CA GLN A 434 -12.16 -22.80 1.25
C GLN A 434 -12.26 -21.40 1.89
N ILE A 435 -11.12 -20.75 2.20
CA ILE A 435 -11.10 -19.40 2.78
C ILE A 435 -11.18 -18.38 1.66
N ASP A 436 -12.18 -17.49 1.72
CA ASP A 436 -12.44 -16.41 0.75
C ASP A 436 -11.48 -15.23 0.93
N ALA A 437 -10.19 -15.46 0.67
CA ALA A 437 -9.16 -14.43 0.72
C ALA A 437 -8.08 -14.66 -0.35
N GLY A 438 -7.40 -13.57 -0.73
CA GLY A 438 -6.48 -13.59 -1.85
C GLY A 438 -5.18 -14.36 -1.61
N GLY A 439 -4.71 -14.44 -0.36
CA GLY A 439 -3.46 -15.13 -0.01
C GLY A 439 -3.60 -15.98 1.24
N ILE A 440 -3.43 -17.29 1.13
CA ILE A 440 -3.53 -18.20 2.26
C ILE A 440 -2.16 -18.76 2.61
N SER A 441 -1.74 -18.55 3.85
CA SER A 441 -0.52 -19.14 4.41
C SER A 441 -0.84 -20.51 4.99
N LEU A 442 -0.09 -21.53 4.61
CA LEU A 442 -0.25 -22.88 5.15
C LEU A 442 0.92 -23.21 6.07
N GLN A 443 0.63 -23.80 7.22
CA GLN A 443 1.58 -24.20 8.25
C GLN A 443 2.41 -23.05 8.86
N ASP A 444 2.03 -21.82 8.56
CA ASP A 444 2.59 -20.57 9.06
C ASP A 444 1.58 -19.42 8.84
N THR A 445 1.97 -18.18 9.16
CA THR A 445 1.18 -16.97 8.94
C THR A 445 1.97 -15.95 8.15
N THR A 446 1.28 -15.01 7.50
CA THR A 446 1.91 -13.82 6.86
C THR A 446 2.94 -14.13 5.76
N LEU A 447 2.81 -15.27 5.06
CA LEU A 447 3.73 -15.68 3.98
C LEU A 447 3.55 -14.89 2.68
N THR A 448 2.54 -14.04 2.59
CA THR A 448 2.24 -13.24 1.38
C THR A 448 3.47 -12.47 0.86
N GLY A 449 4.30 -11.94 1.74
CA GLY A 449 5.53 -11.24 1.34
C GLY A 449 6.57 -12.13 0.66
N ALA A 450 6.58 -13.42 0.94
CA ALA A 450 7.55 -14.36 0.37
C ALA A 450 7.32 -14.63 -1.11
N ILE A 451 6.08 -14.53 -1.60
CA ILE A 451 5.70 -14.81 -2.99
C ILE A 451 5.51 -13.55 -3.84
N LEU A 452 5.94 -12.38 -3.34
CA LEU A 452 5.66 -11.07 -3.94
C LEU A 452 5.91 -10.99 -5.46
N ARG A 453 6.90 -11.71 -5.98
CA ARG A 453 7.27 -11.71 -7.40
C ARG A 453 7.05 -13.03 -8.11
N ASP A 454 6.57 -14.06 -7.41
CA ASP A 454 6.55 -15.42 -7.93
C ASP A 454 5.13 -15.90 -8.22
N ALA A 455 4.15 -15.43 -7.44
CA ALA A 455 2.76 -15.78 -7.63
C ALA A 455 1.83 -14.56 -7.55
N GLU A 456 0.79 -14.57 -8.35
CA GLU A 456 -0.25 -13.55 -8.31
C GLU A 456 -1.27 -13.88 -7.23
N LYS A 457 -1.74 -12.84 -6.57
CA LYS A 457 -2.95 -12.87 -5.76
C LYS A 457 -3.69 -11.55 -5.91
N THR A 458 -5.00 -11.59 -5.87
CA THR A 458 -5.83 -10.38 -5.74
C THR A 458 -6.43 -10.33 -4.35
N SER A 459 -6.77 -9.14 -3.88
CA SER A 459 -7.53 -8.98 -2.65
C SER A 459 -9.01 -9.18 -2.95
N PHE A 460 -9.73 -9.89 -2.07
CA PHE A 460 -11.15 -10.17 -2.23
C PHE A 460 -11.99 -9.14 -1.47
N ASN A 461 -13.26 -9.04 -1.78
CA ASN A 461 -14.24 -8.21 -1.09
C ASN A 461 -13.76 -6.75 -0.88
N LEU A 462 -13.91 -6.19 0.31
CA LEU A 462 -13.49 -4.82 0.61
C LEU A 462 -11.98 -4.67 0.86
N SER A 463 -11.19 -5.74 0.73
CA SER A 463 -9.74 -5.66 0.91
C SER A 463 -8.99 -5.14 -0.32
N GLY A 464 -9.66 -4.96 -1.46
CA GLY A 464 -9.02 -4.35 -2.62
C GLY A 464 -9.87 -4.32 -3.87
N MET A 465 -9.32 -3.70 -4.91
CA MET A 465 -9.94 -3.62 -6.23
C MET A 465 -8.86 -3.50 -7.30
N GLY A 466 -9.08 -4.16 -8.43
CA GLY A 466 -8.18 -4.15 -9.58
C GLY A 466 -7.27 -5.37 -9.66
N GLY A 467 -6.26 -5.32 -10.51
CA GLY A 467 -5.34 -6.43 -10.72
C GLY A 467 -4.30 -6.59 -9.63
N SER A 468 -3.70 -7.77 -9.54
CA SER A 468 -2.67 -8.09 -8.56
C SER A 468 -1.49 -7.11 -8.60
N ARG A 469 -1.00 -6.69 -7.42
CA ARG A 469 0.30 -6.02 -7.31
C ARG A 469 1.46 -7.02 -7.21
N MET A 470 1.14 -8.31 -7.12
CA MET A 470 2.09 -9.40 -6.94
C MET A 470 2.21 -10.24 -8.20
N GLY A 471 3.26 -11.06 -8.26
CA GLY A 471 3.51 -11.96 -9.35
C GLY A 471 4.08 -11.31 -10.62
N PRO A 472 4.50 -12.15 -11.58
CA PRO A 472 5.20 -11.66 -12.78
C PRO A 472 4.36 -10.73 -13.64
N ALA A 473 3.08 -11.04 -13.83
CA ALA A 473 2.22 -10.24 -14.72
C ALA A 473 1.78 -8.90 -14.12
N SER A 474 2.06 -8.62 -12.84
CA SER A 474 1.64 -7.37 -12.20
C SER A 474 2.22 -6.10 -12.85
N ILE A 475 3.38 -6.18 -13.52
CA ILE A 475 3.93 -5.07 -14.31
C ILE A 475 3.00 -4.72 -15.50
N LEU A 476 2.26 -5.69 -16.03
CA LEU A 476 1.42 -5.50 -17.22
C LEU A 476 0.20 -4.61 -16.96
N ARG A 477 -0.19 -4.38 -15.70
CA ARG A 477 -1.27 -3.45 -15.33
C ARG A 477 -0.91 -1.98 -15.62
N PHE A 478 0.36 -1.66 -15.80
CA PHE A 478 0.85 -0.32 -16.13
C PHE A 478 0.86 -0.04 -17.63
N TYR A 479 0.41 -0.99 -18.47
CA TYR A 479 0.30 -0.83 -19.90
C TYR A 479 -1.16 -0.82 -20.39
N ARG A 480 -1.42 0.01 -21.38
CA ARG A 480 -2.57 -0.10 -22.26
C ARG A 480 -2.18 -1.01 -23.42
N LYS A 481 -2.95 -2.04 -23.67
CA LYS A 481 -2.70 -3.01 -24.76
C LYS A 481 -3.34 -2.50 -26.04
N LYS A 482 -2.58 -2.42 -27.14
CA LYS A 482 -3.03 -2.00 -28.46
C LYS A 482 -2.81 -3.15 -29.44
N ALA A 483 -3.85 -3.54 -30.17
CA ALA A 483 -3.74 -4.48 -31.26
C ALA A 483 -3.62 -3.71 -32.59
N LEU A 484 -2.61 -4.06 -33.38
CA LEU A 484 -2.43 -3.62 -34.75
C LEU A 484 -2.83 -4.79 -35.63
N MET A 485 -3.78 -4.58 -36.55
CA MET A 485 -4.34 -5.60 -37.41
C MET A 485 -4.09 -5.23 -38.88
N THR A 486 -3.66 -6.23 -39.66
CA THR A 486 -3.40 -6.06 -41.10
C THR A 486 -4.24 -7.07 -41.86
N ASN A 487 -5.09 -6.57 -42.77
CA ASN A 487 -5.75 -7.39 -43.76
C ASN A 487 -4.76 -7.63 -44.93
N THR A 488 -4.47 -8.89 -45.24
CA THR A 488 -3.57 -9.28 -46.34
C THR A 488 -4.30 -9.47 -47.65
N LEU A 489 -5.64 -9.40 -47.67
CA LEU A 489 -6.47 -9.44 -48.86
C LEU A 489 -6.99 -8.05 -49.20
N LYS A 490 -7.53 -7.90 -50.44
CA LYS A 490 -8.27 -6.70 -50.82
C LYS A 490 -9.49 -6.56 -49.89
N PRO A 491 -9.77 -5.33 -49.36
CA PRO A 491 -11.00 -5.10 -48.61
C PRO A 491 -12.23 -5.40 -49.46
N GLN A 492 -13.25 -5.98 -48.85
CA GLN A 492 -14.52 -6.22 -49.50
C GLN A 492 -15.19 -4.92 -49.89
N ASP A 493 -15.74 -4.84 -51.13
CA ASP A 493 -16.47 -3.68 -51.59
C ASP A 493 -17.83 -3.62 -50.87
N MET A 494 -18.12 -2.50 -50.20
CA MET A 494 -19.39 -2.32 -49.49
C MET A 494 -20.60 -2.48 -50.40
N ARG A 495 -20.48 -2.15 -51.70
CA ARG A 495 -21.54 -2.31 -52.70
C ARG A 495 -21.91 -3.77 -52.99
N GLU A 496 -21.02 -4.72 -52.62
CA GLU A 496 -21.25 -6.16 -52.74
C GLU A 496 -21.90 -6.75 -51.47
N ILE A 497 -21.91 -6.00 -50.38
CA ILE A 497 -22.52 -6.42 -49.12
C ILE A 497 -24.00 -6.03 -49.14
N ARG A 498 -24.87 -7.02 -49.33
CA ARG A 498 -26.32 -6.82 -49.37
C ARG A 498 -26.97 -7.45 -48.15
N GLU A 499 -28.10 -6.87 -47.71
CA GLU A 499 -28.96 -7.52 -46.75
C GLU A 499 -29.43 -8.88 -47.32
N LEU A 500 -29.35 -9.93 -46.46
CA LEU A 500 -29.85 -11.23 -46.83
C LEU A 500 -31.38 -11.22 -46.77
N PRO A 501 -32.09 -11.86 -47.74
CA PRO A 501 -33.53 -12.00 -47.63
C PRO A 501 -33.86 -12.76 -46.33
N ALA A 502 -35.00 -12.41 -45.69
CA ALA A 502 -35.53 -13.18 -44.58
C ALA A 502 -35.74 -14.62 -45.02
N ALA A 503 -35.24 -15.57 -44.18
CA ALA A 503 -35.39 -17.02 -44.43
C ALA A 503 -36.83 -17.45 -44.32
#